data_20cb70bc9920302ce786c15015839b5a
#
_entry.id   20cb70bc9920302ce786c15015839b5a
#
_cell.length_a   1.000
_cell.length_b   1.000
_cell.length_c   1.000
_cell.angle_alpha   90.00
_cell.angle_beta   90.00
_cell.angle_gamma   90.00
#
_symmetry.space_group_name_H-M   'P 1'
#
loop_
_entity.id
_entity.type
_entity.pdbx_description
1 polymer ?
#
loop_
_entity_poly.entity_id
_entity_poly.type
_entity_poly.pdbx_seq_one_letter_code
_entity_poly.pdbx_strand_id
1 'polypeptide(L)'
;MKIVSWNVNGLRAAITKGFYDFFNEVDADLFGIQETKMQENQVDDNMKKLGNYQYWNSAEKKGYSGTAVFLKNKPLNVIYGSDNEGRVITCEYEDFFFVNCYVPNSKRELERLDYRMDWEDQMRDYLISLDKVKPVIYCGDLNVAHKEIDLKNPNTNHRSAGFTDEERNKMTNLLDAGFIDTFRYINPDLTDAYSWWSYMFRSREKNVGWRIDYVIVSDRIKDKIKDVKIYSEILGSDHCPVGLDIDL
;
A
#
# COMPACT_ATOMS: atom_id res chain seq x y z
N MET A 1 10.13 14.86 3.90
CA MET A 1 9.93 13.96 2.74
C MET A 1 8.48 13.49 2.73
N LYS A 2 7.82 13.49 1.57
CA LYS A 2 6.41 13.07 1.41
C LYS A 2 6.33 11.75 0.67
N ILE A 3 5.63 10.80 1.27
CA ILE A 3 5.38 9.46 0.71
C ILE A 3 3.87 9.33 0.44
N VAL A 4 3.51 8.78 -0.71
CA VAL A 4 2.12 8.47 -1.06
C VAL A 4 2.04 7.03 -1.58
N SER A 5 0.98 6.35 -1.20
CA SER A 5 0.62 5.02 -1.68
C SER A 5 -0.81 5.01 -2.18
N TRP A 6 -1.07 4.38 -3.34
CA TRP A 6 -2.39 4.28 -3.91
C TRP A 6 -2.60 2.98 -4.70
N ASN A 7 -3.53 2.15 -4.27
CA ASN A 7 -4.06 1.09 -5.13
C ASN A 7 -4.98 1.71 -6.18
N VAL A 8 -4.55 1.72 -7.42
CA VAL A 8 -5.24 2.39 -8.54
C VAL A 8 -6.27 1.51 -9.24
N ASN A 9 -6.37 0.23 -8.87
CA ASN A 9 -7.30 -0.75 -9.47
C ASN A 9 -7.33 -0.70 -11.01
N GLY A 10 -6.14 -0.55 -11.61
CA GLY A 10 -5.90 -0.36 -13.03
C GLY A 10 -5.53 1.08 -13.39
N LEU A 11 -4.23 1.33 -13.59
CA LEU A 11 -3.69 2.67 -13.81
C LEU A 11 -4.34 3.40 -14.99
N ARG A 12 -4.57 2.72 -16.11
CA ARG A 12 -5.22 3.33 -17.28
C ARG A 12 -6.60 3.89 -16.97
N ALA A 13 -7.40 3.17 -16.17
CA ALA A 13 -8.70 3.64 -15.73
C ALA A 13 -8.59 4.80 -14.71
N ALA A 14 -7.64 4.76 -13.80
CA ALA A 14 -7.39 5.84 -12.85
C ALA A 14 -6.94 7.13 -13.54
N ILE A 15 -6.12 7.03 -14.59
CA ILE A 15 -5.68 8.18 -15.40
C ILE A 15 -6.86 8.93 -15.98
N THR A 16 -7.86 8.23 -16.53
CA THR A 16 -9.06 8.90 -17.08
C THR A 16 -9.94 9.57 -16.03
N LYS A 17 -9.64 9.36 -14.75
CA LYS A 17 -10.42 9.84 -13.59
C LYS A 17 -9.62 10.77 -12.68
N GLY A 18 -8.53 11.38 -13.18
CA GLY A 18 -7.79 12.42 -12.45
C GLY A 18 -6.50 11.98 -11.76
N PHE A 19 -5.96 10.79 -12.08
CA PHE A 19 -4.69 10.34 -11.50
C PHE A 19 -3.56 11.37 -11.68
N TYR A 20 -3.40 11.92 -12.89
CA TYR A 20 -2.34 12.89 -13.17
C TYR A 20 -2.50 14.18 -12.38
N ASP A 21 -3.74 14.66 -12.20
CA ASP A 21 -4.02 15.89 -11.46
C ASP A 21 -3.58 15.70 -10.00
N PHE A 22 -4.00 14.61 -9.37
CA PHE A 22 -3.60 14.30 -8.00
C PHE A 22 -2.09 14.05 -7.87
N PHE A 23 -1.48 13.30 -8.79
CA PHE A 23 -0.04 13.03 -8.79
C PHE A 23 0.78 14.33 -8.80
N ASN A 24 0.40 15.27 -9.67
CA ASN A 24 1.09 16.56 -9.80
C ASN A 24 0.83 17.47 -8.59
N GLU A 25 -0.41 17.49 -8.08
CA GLU A 25 -0.79 18.34 -6.93
C GLU A 25 -0.12 17.89 -5.63
N VAL A 26 -0.09 16.58 -5.38
CA VAL A 26 0.47 16.05 -4.13
C VAL A 26 1.99 16.20 -4.07
N ASP A 27 2.65 16.18 -5.23
CA ASP A 27 4.11 16.35 -5.40
C ASP A 27 4.93 15.51 -4.41
N ALA A 28 4.64 14.20 -4.36
CA ALA A 28 5.31 13.28 -3.45
C ALA A 28 6.77 13.03 -3.85
N ASP A 29 7.63 12.82 -2.86
CA ASP A 29 9.03 12.42 -3.09
C ASP A 29 9.11 10.94 -3.50
N LEU A 30 8.28 10.10 -2.88
CA LEU A 30 8.12 8.67 -3.15
C LEU A 30 6.63 8.37 -3.35
N PHE A 31 6.26 7.88 -4.52
CA PHE A 31 4.88 7.53 -4.85
C PHE A 31 4.81 6.07 -5.30
N GLY A 32 4.18 5.22 -4.48
CA GLY A 32 3.95 3.80 -4.80
C GLY A 32 2.53 3.56 -5.27
N ILE A 33 2.36 2.75 -6.32
CA ILE A 33 1.03 2.30 -6.75
C ILE A 33 0.94 0.79 -6.78
N GLN A 34 -0.27 0.28 -6.55
CA GLN A 34 -0.60 -1.13 -6.58
C GLN A 34 -1.74 -1.37 -7.59
N GLU A 35 -1.86 -2.58 -8.06
CA GLU A 35 -2.81 -2.98 -9.11
C GLU A 35 -2.71 -2.13 -10.39
N THR A 36 -1.50 -1.99 -10.92
CA THR A 36 -1.30 -1.29 -12.19
C THR A 36 -2.08 -1.96 -13.33
N LYS A 37 -2.23 -3.30 -13.27
CA LYS A 37 -2.87 -4.15 -14.31
C LYS A 37 -2.30 -3.89 -15.70
N MET A 38 -1.01 -3.54 -15.74
CA MET A 38 -0.29 -3.19 -16.96
C MET A 38 0.98 -4.03 -17.11
N GLN A 39 1.41 -4.15 -18.35
CA GLN A 39 2.74 -4.65 -18.72
C GLN A 39 3.64 -3.45 -19.04
N GLU A 40 4.95 -3.59 -18.86
CA GLU A 40 5.92 -2.52 -19.10
C GLU A 40 5.84 -1.93 -20.51
N ASN A 41 5.59 -2.76 -21.52
CA ASN A 41 5.42 -2.33 -22.91
C ASN A 41 4.13 -1.52 -23.18
N GLN A 42 3.26 -1.38 -22.19
CA GLN A 42 2.04 -0.56 -22.26
C GLN A 42 2.22 0.82 -21.60
N VAL A 43 3.41 1.13 -21.08
CA VAL A 43 3.74 2.44 -20.50
C VAL A 43 3.94 3.44 -21.65
N ASP A 44 3.02 4.38 -21.78
CA ASP A 44 3.03 5.41 -22.82
C ASP A 44 3.96 6.58 -22.46
N ASP A 45 4.13 7.53 -23.40
CA ASP A 45 5.03 8.66 -23.23
C ASP A 45 4.59 9.66 -22.15
N ASN A 46 3.31 9.71 -21.80
CA ASN A 46 2.81 10.54 -20.70
C ASN A 46 3.11 9.88 -19.35
N MET A 47 2.91 8.57 -19.24
CA MET A 47 3.27 7.80 -18.05
C MET A 47 4.78 7.86 -17.78
N LYS A 48 5.63 7.84 -18.82
CA LYS A 48 7.09 7.97 -18.68
C LYS A 48 7.54 9.32 -18.11
N LYS A 49 6.68 10.31 -18.05
CA LYS A 49 6.96 11.63 -17.44
C LYS A 49 6.65 11.69 -15.95
N LEU A 50 6.05 10.65 -15.38
CA LEU A 50 5.72 10.59 -13.95
C LEU A 50 6.99 10.38 -13.14
N GLY A 51 7.31 11.34 -12.26
CA GLY A 51 8.55 11.33 -11.47
C GLY A 51 9.81 11.44 -12.32
N ASN A 52 10.95 11.55 -11.66
CA ASN A 52 12.27 11.56 -12.34
C ASN A 52 12.76 10.14 -12.62
N TYR A 53 12.37 9.20 -11.77
CA TYR A 53 12.74 7.78 -11.85
C TYR A 53 11.50 6.94 -11.62
N GLN A 54 11.32 5.88 -12.38
CA GLN A 54 10.20 4.95 -12.24
C GLN A 54 10.67 3.51 -12.40
N TYR A 55 10.04 2.63 -11.64
CA TYR A 55 10.31 1.20 -11.67
C TYR A 55 8.98 0.46 -11.65
N TRP A 56 8.87 -0.56 -12.51
CA TRP A 56 7.65 -1.31 -12.74
C TRP A 56 7.88 -2.78 -12.47
N ASN A 57 6.97 -3.43 -11.75
CA ASN A 57 6.94 -4.87 -11.52
C ASN A 57 5.59 -5.39 -11.97
N SER A 58 5.54 -5.93 -13.17
CA SER A 58 4.31 -6.43 -13.80
C SER A 58 4.10 -7.90 -13.48
N ALA A 59 2.85 -8.31 -13.28
CA ALA A 59 2.53 -9.73 -13.21
C ALA A 59 2.74 -10.43 -14.56
N GLU A 60 3.10 -11.70 -14.56
CA GLU A 60 3.13 -12.53 -15.79
C GLU A 60 1.75 -12.59 -16.45
N LYS A 61 0.71 -12.70 -15.62
CA LYS A 61 -0.68 -12.66 -16.08
C LYS A 61 -1.07 -11.24 -16.48
N LYS A 62 -1.34 -11.02 -17.75
CA LYS A 62 -1.77 -9.71 -18.28
C LYS A 62 -3.07 -9.22 -17.64
N GLY A 63 -3.13 -7.92 -17.33
CA GLY A 63 -4.31 -7.28 -16.76
C GLY A 63 -4.59 -7.65 -15.30
N TYR A 64 -3.60 -8.14 -14.59
CA TYR A 64 -3.71 -8.59 -13.21
C TYR A 64 -2.58 -8.01 -12.35
N SER A 65 -2.85 -7.67 -11.07
CA SER A 65 -1.85 -7.23 -10.09
C SER A 65 -0.88 -6.17 -10.63
N GLY A 66 0.41 -6.26 -10.29
CA GLY A 66 1.45 -5.36 -10.71
C GLY A 66 1.58 -4.12 -9.82
N THR A 67 2.81 -3.70 -9.59
CA THR A 67 3.15 -2.50 -8.81
C THR A 67 4.07 -1.58 -9.61
N ALA A 68 4.09 -0.30 -9.25
CA ALA A 68 5.08 0.64 -9.76
C ALA A 68 5.43 1.69 -8.70
N VAL A 69 6.59 2.31 -8.86
CA VAL A 69 7.01 3.43 -8.03
C VAL A 69 7.49 4.58 -8.91
N PHE A 70 7.19 5.81 -8.47
CA PHE A 70 7.62 7.07 -9.10
C PHE A 70 8.36 7.87 -8.05
N LEU A 71 9.59 8.27 -8.35
CA LEU A 71 10.55 8.77 -7.38
C LEU A 71 11.16 10.08 -7.87
N LYS A 72 11.35 11.06 -6.98
CA LYS A 72 12.11 12.29 -7.30
C LYS A 72 13.61 12.03 -7.36
N ASN A 73 14.13 11.21 -6.45
CA ASN A 73 15.54 10.90 -6.35
C ASN A 73 15.82 9.45 -6.75
N LYS A 74 16.97 9.24 -7.41
CA LYS A 74 17.41 7.91 -7.84
C LYS A 74 17.77 7.06 -6.63
N PRO A 75 17.22 5.85 -6.48
CA PRO A 75 17.68 4.92 -5.46
C PRO A 75 19.06 4.35 -5.79
N LEU A 76 19.78 3.89 -4.78
CA LEU A 76 21.06 3.19 -4.92
C LEU A 76 20.88 1.84 -5.60
N ASN A 77 19.79 1.15 -5.25
CA ASN A 77 19.45 -0.17 -5.78
C ASN A 77 17.93 -0.36 -5.82
N VAL A 78 17.45 -1.25 -6.69
CA VAL A 78 16.04 -1.64 -6.79
C VAL A 78 15.96 -3.17 -6.82
N ILE A 79 15.16 -3.72 -5.92
CA ILE A 79 14.93 -5.16 -5.77
C ILE A 79 13.45 -5.44 -6.03
N TYR A 80 13.17 -6.40 -6.89
CA TYR A 80 11.83 -6.86 -7.19
C TYR A 80 11.52 -8.13 -6.40
N GLY A 81 10.28 -8.25 -5.92
CA GLY A 81 9.79 -9.49 -5.32
C GLY A 81 9.90 -10.66 -6.30
N SER A 82 10.14 -11.85 -5.77
CA SER A 82 10.35 -13.07 -6.55
C SER A 82 9.06 -13.75 -7.02
N ASP A 83 7.90 -13.21 -6.62
CA ASP A 83 6.62 -13.74 -7.07
C ASP A 83 6.33 -13.36 -8.54
N ASN A 84 5.52 -14.16 -9.21
CA ASN A 84 5.13 -13.92 -10.60
C ASN A 84 3.91 -12.96 -10.74
N GLU A 85 3.47 -12.37 -9.63
CA GLU A 85 2.32 -11.46 -9.59
C GLU A 85 2.73 -9.98 -9.52
N GLY A 86 4.06 -9.68 -9.44
CA GLY A 86 4.59 -8.32 -9.49
C GLY A 86 4.20 -7.46 -8.28
N ARG A 87 4.28 -8.05 -7.07
CA ARG A 87 3.68 -7.48 -5.86
C ARG A 87 4.58 -6.55 -5.06
N VAL A 88 5.89 -6.63 -5.23
CA VAL A 88 6.84 -5.92 -4.37
C VAL A 88 7.92 -5.22 -5.18
N ILE A 89 8.16 -3.93 -4.87
CA ILE A 89 9.32 -3.17 -5.31
C ILE A 89 9.99 -2.59 -4.07
N THR A 90 11.27 -2.87 -3.87
CA THR A 90 12.10 -2.29 -2.83
C THR A 90 13.12 -1.35 -3.44
N CYS A 91 13.15 -0.10 -3.01
CA CYS A 91 14.12 0.91 -3.40
C CYS A 91 15.05 1.18 -2.22
N GLU A 92 16.35 0.98 -2.42
CA GLU A 92 17.37 1.28 -1.41
C GLU A 92 17.86 2.72 -1.56
N TYR A 93 17.81 3.47 -0.46
CA TYR A 93 18.44 4.78 -0.32
C TYR A 93 19.61 4.71 0.68
N GLU A 94 20.34 5.81 0.85
CA GLU A 94 21.49 5.85 1.76
C GLU A 94 21.06 5.55 3.20
N ASP A 95 19.96 6.13 3.67
CA ASP A 95 19.53 6.12 5.06
C ASP A 95 18.30 5.22 5.33
N PHE A 96 17.62 4.70 4.30
CA PHE A 96 16.41 3.90 4.47
C PHE A 96 16.13 3.00 3.25
N PHE A 97 15.22 2.04 3.44
CA PHE A 97 14.55 1.31 2.37
C PHE A 97 13.11 1.79 2.20
N PHE A 98 12.69 1.97 0.96
CA PHE A 98 11.30 2.17 0.58
C PHE A 98 10.75 0.92 -0.09
N VAL A 99 9.70 0.34 0.47
CA VAL A 99 9.08 -0.90 0.00
C VAL A 99 7.63 -0.62 -0.36
N ASN A 100 7.31 -0.72 -1.65
CA ASN A 100 5.94 -0.64 -2.17
C ASN A 100 5.40 -2.05 -2.39
N CYS A 101 4.23 -2.34 -1.84
CA CYS A 101 3.70 -3.69 -1.79
C CYS A 101 2.20 -3.77 -2.10
N TYR A 102 1.81 -4.88 -2.74
CA TYR A 102 0.43 -5.31 -2.89
C TYR A 102 0.25 -6.72 -2.31
N VAL A 103 -0.22 -6.80 -1.08
CA VAL A 103 -0.43 -8.08 -0.37
C VAL A 103 -1.50 -8.92 -1.06
N PRO A 104 -1.31 -10.24 -1.26
CA PRO A 104 -2.33 -11.09 -1.85
C PRO A 104 -3.66 -11.04 -1.11
N ASN A 105 -4.76 -10.88 -1.82
CA ASN A 105 -6.11 -11.01 -1.24
C ASN A 105 -6.45 -12.50 -1.05
N SER A 106 -7.07 -12.85 0.08
CA SER A 106 -7.48 -14.23 0.39
C SER A 106 -8.66 -14.72 -0.43
N LYS A 107 -9.30 -13.84 -1.20
CA LYS A 107 -10.51 -14.06 -1.99
C LYS A 107 -11.76 -14.40 -1.17
N ARG A 108 -12.93 -14.39 -1.83
CA ARG A 108 -14.24 -14.47 -1.20
C ARG A 108 -14.43 -15.70 -0.30
N GLU A 109 -14.05 -16.87 -0.75
CA GLU A 109 -14.20 -18.13 0.00
C GLU A 109 -12.93 -18.50 0.78
N LEU A 110 -12.02 -17.53 0.98
CA LEU A 110 -10.71 -17.70 1.63
C LEU A 110 -9.82 -18.74 0.91
N GLU A 111 -10.04 -18.94 -0.40
CA GLU A 111 -9.32 -19.95 -1.21
C GLU A 111 -7.80 -19.76 -1.21
N ARG A 112 -7.33 -18.56 -0.97
CA ARG A 112 -5.91 -18.21 -0.94
C ARG A 112 -5.40 -17.87 0.47
N LEU A 113 -6.17 -18.18 1.53
CA LEU A 113 -5.78 -17.80 2.88
C LEU A 113 -4.43 -18.42 3.28
N ASP A 114 -4.25 -19.73 3.10
CA ASP A 114 -2.99 -20.41 3.44
C ASP A 114 -1.79 -19.83 2.68
N TYR A 115 -1.95 -19.63 1.35
CA TYR A 115 -0.92 -18.98 0.53
C TYR A 115 -0.57 -17.59 1.05
N ARG A 116 -1.58 -16.80 1.43
CA ARG A 116 -1.39 -15.48 1.98
C ARG A 116 -0.67 -15.52 3.33
N MET A 117 -1.00 -16.47 4.20
CA MET A 117 -0.33 -16.60 5.50
C MET A 117 1.16 -16.88 5.35
N ASP A 118 1.53 -17.78 4.45
CA ASP A 118 2.93 -18.09 4.14
C ASP A 118 3.63 -16.87 3.52
N TRP A 119 2.94 -16.17 2.61
CA TRP A 119 3.46 -14.99 1.93
C TRP A 119 3.74 -13.84 2.93
N GLU A 120 2.83 -13.59 3.89
CA GLU A 120 2.99 -12.55 4.90
C GLU A 120 4.11 -12.88 5.89
N ASP A 121 4.33 -14.14 6.25
CA ASP A 121 5.49 -14.53 7.06
C ASP A 121 6.81 -14.26 6.34
N GLN A 122 6.91 -14.63 5.06
CA GLN A 122 8.09 -14.35 4.25
C GLN A 122 8.33 -12.83 4.11
N MET A 123 7.26 -12.06 3.91
CA MET A 123 7.34 -10.60 3.80
C MET A 123 7.78 -9.96 5.11
N ARG A 124 7.24 -10.38 6.25
CA ARG A 124 7.69 -9.92 7.58
C ARG A 124 9.17 -10.20 7.80
N ASP A 125 9.62 -11.42 7.51
CA ASP A 125 11.02 -11.81 7.69
C ASP A 125 11.94 -11.01 6.74
N TYR A 126 11.48 -10.71 5.53
CA TYR A 126 12.16 -9.83 4.60
C TYR A 126 12.30 -8.40 5.15
N LEU A 127 11.20 -7.80 5.63
CA LEU A 127 11.22 -6.46 6.23
C LEU A 127 12.13 -6.38 7.46
N ILE A 128 12.13 -7.41 8.32
CA ILE A 128 13.06 -7.53 9.46
C ILE A 128 14.51 -7.57 8.97
N SER A 129 14.78 -8.29 7.88
CA SER A 129 16.15 -8.37 7.33
C SER A 129 16.65 -7.02 6.82
N LEU A 130 15.77 -6.25 6.17
CA LEU A 130 16.07 -4.88 5.72
C LEU A 130 16.28 -3.95 6.92
N ASP A 131 15.39 -4.02 7.92
CA ASP A 131 15.47 -3.16 9.10
C ASP A 131 16.75 -3.36 9.94
N LYS A 132 17.35 -4.54 9.91
CA LYS A 132 18.68 -4.76 10.51
C LYS A 132 19.78 -3.91 9.87
N VAL A 133 19.60 -3.51 8.63
CA VAL A 133 20.59 -2.71 7.86
C VAL A 133 20.26 -1.22 7.92
N LYS A 134 19.05 -0.85 7.53
CA LYS A 134 18.54 0.54 7.49
C LYS A 134 17.05 0.55 7.85
N PRO A 135 16.53 1.68 8.38
CA PRO A 135 15.09 1.82 8.59
C PRO A 135 14.29 1.53 7.31
N VAL A 136 13.09 1.01 7.50
CA VAL A 136 12.18 0.65 6.41
C VAL A 136 10.95 1.57 6.44
N ILE A 137 10.55 2.04 5.27
CA ILE A 137 9.23 2.60 4.99
C ILE A 137 8.52 1.59 4.09
N TYR A 138 7.47 0.97 4.61
CA TYR A 138 6.68 -0.07 3.95
C TYR A 138 5.28 0.45 3.68
N CYS A 139 4.88 0.57 2.44
CA CYS A 139 3.55 1.07 2.07
C CYS A 139 2.86 0.17 1.05
N GLY A 140 1.55 0.30 0.99
CA GLY A 140 0.74 -0.35 -0.02
C GLY A 140 -0.64 -0.75 0.47
N ASP A 141 -1.33 -1.47 -0.41
CA ASP A 141 -2.55 -2.20 -0.08
C ASP A 141 -2.18 -3.52 0.60
N LEU A 142 -2.36 -3.57 1.91
CA LEU A 142 -2.06 -4.75 2.72
C LEU A 142 -3.25 -5.71 2.83
N ASN A 143 -4.38 -5.39 2.20
CA ASN A 143 -5.56 -6.24 2.15
C ASN A 143 -6.04 -6.73 3.53
N VAL A 144 -5.85 -5.95 4.60
CA VAL A 144 -6.30 -6.26 5.95
C VAL A 144 -6.75 -5.02 6.70
N ALA A 145 -7.94 -5.05 7.30
CA ALA A 145 -8.33 -4.14 8.38
C ALA A 145 -7.82 -4.75 9.70
N HIS A 146 -6.86 -4.10 10.37
CA HIS A 146 -6.18 -4.70 11.52
C HIS A 146 -7.09 -4.85 12.74
N LYS A 147 -7.81 -3.79 13.08
CA LYS A 147 -8.68 -3.75 14.26
C LYS A 147 -10.13 -3.43 13.87
N GLU A 148 -11.06 -3.63 14.80
CA GLU A 148 -12.49 -3.35 14.59
C GLU A 148 -12.76 -1.89 14.21
N ILE A 149 -11.95 -0.96 14.68
CA ILE A 149 -12.01 0.46 14.32
C ILE A 149 -11.63 0.73 12.84
N ASP A 150 -10.98 -0.23 12.18
CA ASP A 150 -10.48 -0.09 10.80
C ASP A 150 -11.51 -0.47 9.73
N LEU A 151 -12.73 -0.85 10.12
CA LEU A 151 -13.84 -1.09 9.17
C LEU A 151 -15.20 -0.74 9.79
N LYS A 152 -16.18 -0.44 8.92
CA LYS A 152 -17.51 0.04 9.36
C LYS A 152 -18.35 -1.01 10.08
N ASN A 153 -18.29 -2.26 9.67
CA ASN A 153 -19.18 -3.32 10.18
C ASN A 153 -18.36 -4.55 10.65
N PRO A 154 -17.58 -4.45 11.75
CA PRO A 154 -16.70 -5.53 12.18
C PRO A 154 -17.46 -6.82 12.50
N ASN A 155 -18.57 -6.74 13.23
CA ASN A 155 -19.32 -7.90 13.71
C ASN A 155 -19.82 -8.85 12.60
N THR A 156 -20.02 -8.34 11.39
CA THR A 156 -20.52 -9.14 10.26
C THR A 156 -19.41 -9.59 9.32
N ASN A 157 -18.15 -9.22 9.59
CA ASN A 157 -17.03 -9.43 8.69
C ASN A 157 -15.89 -10.31 9.24
N HIS A 158 -16.02 -10.91 10.44
CA HIS A 158 -14.96 -11.69 11.09
C HIS A 158 -14.39 -12.85 10.24
N ARG A 159 -15.14 -13.35 9.26
CA ARG A 159 -14.69 -14.39 8.33
C ARG A 159 -14.65 -13.90 6.88
N SER A 160 -14.64 -12.60 6.67
CA SER A 160 -14.45 -12.01 5.35
C SER A 160 -12.96 -11.85 5.05
N ALA A 161 -12.57 -12.03 3.78
CA ALA A 161 -11.21 -11.74 3.33
C ALA A 161 -10.82 -10.29 3.70
N GLY A 162 -9.65 -10.13 4.33
CA GLY A 162 -9.17 -8.85 4.86
C GLY A 162 -9.59 -8.56 6.31
N PHE A 163 -10.37 -9.46 6.96
CA PHE A 163 -10.72 -9.31 8.38
C PHE A 163 -10.84 -10.65 9.12
N THR A 164 -10.19 -11.68 8.64
CA THR A 164 -10.06 -12.95 9.39
C THR A 164 -9.08 -12.77 10.55
N ASP A 165 -9.21 -13.59 11.58
CA ASP A 165 -8.29 -13.55 12.73
C ASP A 165 -6.85 -13.87 12.29
N GLU A 166 -6.69 -14.76 11.31
CA GLU A 166 -5.41 -15.13 10.73
C GLU A 166 -4.71 -13.92 10.08
N GLU A 167 -5.41 -13.18 9.23
CA GLU A 167 -4.88 -11.99 8.56
C GLU A 167 -4.54 -10.87 9.55
N ARG A 168 -5.44 -10.62 10.51
CA ARG A 168 -5.24 -9.62 11.58
C ARG A 168 -4.04 -9.97 12.48
N ASN A 169 -3.87 -11.26 12.80
CA ASN A 169 -2.73 -11.73 13.57
C ASN A 169 -1.40 -11.54 12.82
N LYS A 170 -1.37 -11.72 11.49
CA LYS A 170 -0.16 -11.43 10.69
C LYS A 170 0.22 -9.95 10.77
N MET A 171 -0.77 -9.05 10.69
CA MET A 171 -0.53 -7.62 10.88
C MET A 171 -0.02 -7.32 12.31
N THR A 172 -0.58 -7.93 13.34
CA THR A 172 -0.09 -7.81 14.72
C THR A 172 1.36 -8.27 14.81
N ASN A 173 1.68 -9.45 14.26
CA ASN A 173 3.04 -10.00 14.27
C ASN A 173 4.05 -9.11 13.54
N LEU A 174 3.63 -8.44 12.46
CA LEU A 174 4.47 -7.46 11.77
C LEU A 174 4.78 -6.26 12.68
N LEU A 175 3.76 -5.69 13.31
CA LEU A 175 3.94 -4.53 14.18
C LEU A 175 4.78 -4.88 15.43
N ASP A 176 4.52 -6.04 16.03
CA ASP A 176 5.28 -6.53 17.19
C ASP A 176 6.76 -6.83 16.85
N ALA A 177 7.08 -7.03 15.57
CA ALA A 177 8.44 -7.21 15.09
C ALA A 177 9.27 -5.90 15.00
N GLY A 178 8.72 -4.77 15.44
CA GLY A 178 9.41 -3.48 15.49
C GLY A 178 8.98 -2.49 14.42
N PHE A 179 7.74 -2.58 13.98
CA PHE A 179 7.15 -1.67 12.98
C PHE A 179 5.95 -0.92 13.55
N ILE A 180 5.67 0.25 12.98
CA ILE A 180 4.60 1.18 13.42
C ILE A 180 3.64 1.44 12.27
N ASP A 181 2.34 1.23 12.50
CA ASP A 181 1.26 1.77 11.67
C ASP A 181 1.19 3.29 11.92
N THR A 182 1.69 4.07 10.97
CA THR A 182 1.86 5.52 11.14
C THR A 182 0.53 6.24 11.36
N PHE A 183 -0.54 5.76 10.70
CA PHE A 183 -1.87 6.35 10.87
C PHE A 183 -2.39 6.14 12.28
N ARG A 184 -2.32 4.93 12.83
CA ARG A 184 -2.77 4.62 14.19
C ARG A 184 -1.84 5.17 15.26
N TYR A 185 -0.57 5.37 14.96
CA TYR A 185 0.35 6.06 15.86
C TYR A 185 -0.06 7.52 16.11
N ILE A 186 -0.46 8.24 15.05
CA ILE A 186 -0.90 9.66 15.15
C ILE A 186 -2.38 9.75 15.55
N ASN A 187 -3.24 8.86 15.05
CA ASN A 187 -4.68 8.89 15.23
C ASN A 187 -5.20 7.58 15.87
N PRO A 188 -4.86 7.28 17.14
CA PRO A 188 -5.15 5.97 17.74
C PRO A 188 -6.63 5.64 17.79
N ASP A 189 -7.49 6.64 18.02
CA ASP A 189 -8.92 6.48 18.28
C ASP A 189 -9.83 7.07 17.18
N LEU A 190 -9.25 7.54 16.06
CA LEU A 190 -10.03 8.14 14.99
C LEU A 190 -10.86 7.07 14.26
N THR A 191 -12.17 7.17 14.38
CA THR A 191 -13.16 6.30 13.72
C THR A 191 -13.50 6.80 12.31
N ASP A 192 -14.15 5.92 11.51
CA ASP A 192 -14.67 6.26 10.18
C ASP A 192 -13.63 6.77 9.17
N ALA A 193 -12.36 6.43 9.41
CA ALA A 193 -11.23 6.74 8.55
C ALA A 193 -10.87 5.49 7.72
N TYR A 194 -11.29 5.46 6.48
CA TYR A 194 -11.15 4.32 5.57
C TYR A 194 -10.41 4.70 4.31
N SER A 195 -9.80 3.71 3.66
CA SER A 195 -9.07 3.87 2.41
C SER A 195 -9.68 3.12 1.23
N TRP A 196 -10.59 2.18 1.49
CA TRP A 196 -11.27 1.37 0.48
C TRP A 196 -12.77 1.27 0.73
N TRP A 197 -13.55 1.27 -0.36
CA TRP A 197 -15.01 1.10 -0.36
C TRP A 197 -15.44 0.23 -1.54
N SER A 198 -16.30 -0.75 -1.26
CA SER A 198 -16.91 -1.54 -2.34
C SER A 198 -17.66 -0.63 -3.33
N TYR A 199 -17.57 -0.94 -4.63
CA TYR A 199 -18.40 -0.27 -5.65
C TYR A 199 -19.90 -0.54 -5.47
N MET A 200 -20.28 -1.56 -4.69
CA MET A 200 -21.68 -1.93 -4.48
C MET A 200 -22.33 -1.03 -3.42
N PHE A 201 -23.64 -0.89 -3.53
CA PHE A 201 -24.51 -0.25 -2.53
C PHE A 201 -24.18 1.21 -2.18
N ARG A 202 -23.44 1.91 -3.06
CA ARG A 202 -22.97 3.30 -2.83
C ARG A 202 -22.16 3.41 -1.52
N SER A 203 -21.30 2.42 -1.28
CA SER A 203 -20.58 2.27 -0.01
C SER A 203 -19.71 3.49 0.31
N ARG A 204 -19.03 4.09 -0.70
CA ARG A 204 -18.18 5.26 -0.49
C ARG A 204 -18.98 6.49 -0.07
N GLU A 205 -20.14 6.75 -0.68
CA GLU A 205 -21.01 7.87 -0.31
C GLU A 205 -21.56 7.73 1.12
N LYS A 206 -21.78 6.50 1.58
CA LYS A 206 -22.26 6.18 2.94
C LYS A 206 -21.12 6.01 3.94
N ASN A 207 -19.89 6.13 3.50
CA ASN A 207 -18.68 5.83 4.25
C ASN A 207 -18.72 4.43 4.92
N VAL A 208 -19.21 3.42 4.20
CA VAL A 208 -19.12 2.01 4.59
C VAL A 208 -17.86 1.42 4.00
N GLY A 209 -16.75 1.69 4.64
CA GLY A 209 -15.41 1.41 4.14
C GLY A 209 -14.54 0.60 5.09
N TRP A 210 -13.33 0.32 4.63
CA TRP A 210 -12.26 -0.40 5.31
C TRP A 210 -10.96 0.38 5.17
N ARG A 211 -10.12 0.40 6.18
CA ARG A 211 -8.75 0.90 6.11
C ARG A 211 -7.83 -0.30 5.88
N ILE A 212 -7.40 -0.48 4.66
CA ILE A 212 -6.56 -1.60 4.21
C ILE A 212 -5.29 -1.16 3.48
N ASP A 213 -5.15 0.14 3.23
CA ASP A 213 -3.94 0.76 2.71
C ASP A 213 -3.16 1.41 3.85
N TYR A 214 -1.84 1.19 3.87
CA TYR A 214 -0.98 1.58 4.99
C TYR A 214 0.30 2.26 4.53
N VAL A 215 0.84 3.10 5.41
CA VAL A 215 2.26 3.41 5.45
C VAL A 215 2.78 2.99 6.84
N ILE A 216 3.67 2.03 6.85
CA ILE A 216 4.28 1.44 8.04
C ILE A 216 5.75 1.83 8.04
N VAL A 217 6.31 2.14 9.20
CA VAL A 217 7.73 2.47 9.33
C VAL A 217 8.38 1.66 10.43
N SER A 218 9.70 1.49 10.36
CA SER A 218 10.50 0.96 11.48
C SER A 218 10.27 1.78 12.75
N ASP A 219 10.07 1.15 13.89
CA ASP A 219 9.82 1.82 15.19
C ASP A 219 10.90 2.87 15.52
N ARG A 220 12.16 2.61 15.17
CA ARG A 220 13.30 3.50 15.44
C ARG A 220 13.25 4.86 14.72
N ILE A 221 12.34 5.05 13.76
CA ILE A 221 12.13 6.33 13.07
C ILE A 221 10.75 6.95 13.33
N LYS A 222 9.95 6.39 14.23
CA LYS A 222 8.59 6.88 14.54
C LYS A 222 8.54 8.35 14.97
N ASP A 223 9.54 8.80 15.73
CA ASP A 223 9.62 10.19 16.21
C ASP A 223 9.88 11.21 15.08
N LYS A 224 10.22 10.73 13.88
CA LYS A 224 10.39 11.55 12.67
C LYS A 224 9.09 11.74 11.88
N ILE A 225 8.01 11.05 12.24
CA ILE A 225 6.69 11.22 11.63
C ILE A 225 6.17 12.62 11.91
N LYS A 226 5.77 13.36 10.86
CA LYS A 226 5.24 14.73 10.97
C LYS A 226 3.73 14.76 10.77
N ASP A 227 3.23 14.07 9.75
CA ASP A 227 1.82 14.04 9.42
C ASP A 227 1.45 12.75 8.67
N VAL A 228 0.19 12.34 8.78
CA VAL A 228 -0.37 11.19 8.07
C VAL A 228 -1.71 11.57 7.46
N LYS A 229 -2.00 11.09 6.26
CA LYS A 229 -3.20 11.48 5.55
C LYS A 229 -3.88 10.31 4.84
N ILE A 230 -5.21 10.28 4.88
CA ILE A 230 -6.07 9.50 4.00
C ILE A 230 -6.79 10.50 3.10
N TYR A 231 -6.53 10.46 1.79
CA TYR A 231 -7.09 11.40 0.81
C TYR A 231 -8.45 10.89 0.32
N SER A 232 -9.41 10.80 1.23
CA SER A 232 -10.73 10.17 0.97
C SER A 232 -11.54 10.87 -0.12
N GLU A 233 -11.24 12.15 -0.42
CA GLU A 233 -11.84 12.96 -1.47
C GLU A 233 -11.34 12.60 -2.87
N ILE A 234 -10.18 11.96 -2.99
CA ILE A 234 -9.58 11.60 -4.28
C ILE A 234 -10.28 10.38 -4.86
N LEU A 235 -10.90 10.57 -6.00
CA LEU A 235 -11.62 9.55 -6.74
C LEU A 235 -10.70 8.93 -7.81
N GLY A 236 -11.18 7.88 -8.49
CA GLY A 236 -10.44 7.22 -9.58
C GLY A 236 -10.27 5.72 -9.40
N SER A 237 -10.29 5.27 -8.15
CA SER A 237 -10.25 3.87 -7.74
C SER A 237 -11.30 3.62 -6.66
N ASP A 238 -11.56 2.37 -6.30
CA ASP A 238 -12.28 1.97 -5.09
C ASP A 238 -11.44 2.17 -3.82
N HIS A 239 -10.14 2.38 -3.97
CA HIS A 239 -9.26 2.91 -2.93
C HIS A 239 -9.06 4.42 -3.09
N CYS A 240 -8.70 5.10 -2.00
CA CYS A 240 -8.11 6.43 -2.05
C CYS A 240 -6.63 6.37 -1.68
N PRO A 241 -5.84 7.40 -2.05
CA PRO A 241 -4.44 7.47 -1.64
C PRO A 241 -4.29 7.60 -0.13
N VAL A 242 -3.18 7.09 0.39
CA VAL A 242 -2.72 7.35 1.77
C VAL A 242 -1.33 7.96 1.73
N GLY A 243 -1.01 8.81 2.70
CA GLY A 243 0.24 9.57 2.71
C GLY A 243 0.89 9.66 4.07
N LEU A 244 2.21 9.88 4.05
CA LEU A 244 3.05 10.13 5.20
C LEU A 244 4.00 11.28 4.90
N ASP A 245 4.06 12.25 5.78
CA ASP A 245 5.15 13.23 5.84
C ASP A 245 6.11 12.85 6.97
N ILE A 246 7.39 12.66 6.63
CA ILE A 246 8.43 12.21 7.56
C ILE A 246 9.73 12.98 7.36
N ASP A 247 10.48 13.19 8.41
CA ASP A 247 11.72 13.95 8.42
C ASP A 247 12.94 13.00 8.41
N LEU A 248 13.31 12.55 7.21
CA LEU A 248 14.45 11.67 6.92
C LEU A 248 15.44 12.35 5.99
#